data_85f9c20725822126710551adb028284e
#
_entry.id   85f9c20725822126710551adb028284e
#
_cell.length_a   1.000
_cell.length_b   1.000
_cell.length_c   1.000
_cell.angle_alpha   90.00
_cell.angle_beta   90.00
_cell.angle_gamma   90.00
#
_symmetry.space_group_name_H-M   'P 1'
#
loop_
_entity.id
_entity.type
_entity.pdbx_description
1 polymer ?
#
loop_
_entity_poly.entity_id
_entity_poly.type
_entity_poly.pdbx_seq_one_letter_code
_entity_poly.pdbx_strand_id
1 'polypeptide(L)'
;MTSLVPPPLSPKIATQTYAELHCISNFTFLRGASYPEELVAQAKTQGYYAIAITDECSLSGAVRAHVEAKRQEVKLIIGSEFHLTTNPSTRAPNLNANAESKNNINEIDRPEPIELGEKDCHLIFLSPNRRGYGELSHLISCARRRGSKGYYQIDRALVERQLPTECFVLWLPDLYESEESRQSQAKWLLHLFKGQLWIGAELLLRGDDRWRLTQYERLAAAFDIPLCASGGVYMHSSERQRLQDCLTAIRVGRSVETLGYEGEPNSQRHLRSIDKLTKLYPQALLNATTKIAKKCDFSLDELRYEYPKELVPEGYSASTWLRNLTETGIKRRWPNGESSKTRNL
;
A
#
# COMPACT_ATOMS: atom_id res chain seq x y z
N MET A 1 54.50 6.73 40.95
CA MET A 1 53.30 7.43 40.60
C MET A 1 53.07 7.30 39.09
N THR A 2 52.37 6.26 38.68
CA THR A 2 52.07 5.98 37.27
C THR A 2 50.75 6.65 36.90
N SER A 3 50.84 7.66 36.05
CA SER A 3 49.69 8.39 35.52
C SER A 3 48.84 7.45 34.62
N LEU A 4 47.66 7.10 35.07
CA LEU A 4 46.66 6.42 34.25
C LEU A 4 46.01 7.44 33.29
N VAL A 5 46.42 7.37 32.02
CA VAL A 5 45.74 8.08 30.94
C VAL A 5 44.41 7.33 30.66
N PRO A 6 43.24 7.99 30.74
CA PRO A 6 42.01 7.32 30.39
C PRO A 6 41.99 6.95 28.89
N PRO A 7 41.38 5.82 28.51
CA PRO A 7 41.30 5.41 27.10
C PRO A 7 40.52 6.45 26.28
N PRO A 8 40.90 6.66 25.01
CA PRO A 8 40.19 7.60 24.14
C PRO A 8 38.74 7.17 24.01
N LEU A 9 37.81 8.12 24.22
CA LEU A 9 36.40 7.96 23.95
C LEU A 9 36.24 7.55 22.49
N SER A 10 35.72 6.34 22.28
CA SER A 10 35.30 5.87 20.96
C SER A 10 34.41 6.93 20.30
N PRO A 11 34.65 7.31 19.05
CA PRO A 11 33.75 8.24 18.37
C PRO A 11 32.37 7.66 18.45
N LYS A 12 31.38 8.42 18.96
CA LYS A 12 29.96 8.09 18.83
C LYS A 12 29.69 7.98 17.34
N ILE A 13 29.64 6.76 16.83
CA ILE A 13 29.11 6.47 15.49
C ILE A 13 27.72 7.05 15.53
N ALA A 14 27.49 8.12 14.77
CA ALA A 14 26.16 8.64 14.55
C ALA A 14 25.33 7.45 14.07
N THR A 15 24.38 6.99 14.87
CA THR A 15 23.54 5.85 14.52
C THR A 15 22.82 6.21 13.24
N GLN A 16 23.30 5.63 12.12
CA GLN A 16 22.67 5.77 10.83
C GLN A 16 21.29 5.15 10.97
N THR A 17 20.27 5.96 10.85
CA THR A 17 18.88 5.52 11.02
C THR A 17 18.19 5.52 9.65
N TYR A 18 17.41 4.49 9.38
CA TYR A 18 16.61 4.33 8.17
C TYR A 18 15.18 3.94 8.53
N ALA A 19 14.20 4.40 7.76
CA ALA A 19 12.84 3.91 7.81
C ALA A 19 12.45 3.37 6.42
N GLU A 20 11.94 2.14 6.36
CA GLU A 20 11.35 1.64 5.13
C GLU A 20 9.95 2.24 4.96
N LEU A 21 9.71 2.92 3.85
CA LEU A 21 8.46 3.63 3.58
C LEU A 21 7.60 2.96 2.50
N HIS A 22 8.14 1.92 1.83
CA HIS A 22 7.45 1.16 0.79
C HIS A 22 7.69 -0.34 0.95
N CYS A 23 6.77 -1.01 1.61
CA CYS A 23 6.85 -2.45 1.87
C CYS A 23 5.47 -3.08 1.78
N ILE A 24 5.29 -4.05 0.88
CA ILE A 24 4.07 -4.82 0.73
C ILE A 24 4.19 -6.18 1.43
N SER A 25 3.09 -6.63 1.99
CA SER A 25 2.98 -7.96 2.59
C SER A 25 2.24 -8.94 1.67
N ASN A 26 2.06 -10.18 2.12
CA ASN A 26 1.26 -11.18 1.43
C ASN A 26 -0.22 -10.81 1.30
N PHE A 27 -0.68 -9.74 1.95
CA PHE A 27 -2.02 -9.16 1.72
C PHE A 27 -2.11 -8.38 0.39
N THR A 28 -0.98 -8.05 -0.23
CA THR A 28 -0.90 -7.76 -1.66
C THR A 28 -0.76 -9.09 -2.40
N PHE A 29 -1.93 -9.69 -2.72
CA PHE A 29 -2.04 -11.06 -3.17
C PHE A 29 -1.20 -11.37 -4.42
N LEU A 30 -0.43 -12.47 -4.35
CA LEU A 30 0.51 -12.93 -5.38
C LEU A 30 1.64 -11.94 -5.74
N ARG A 31 1.89 -10.92 -4.88
CA ARG A 31 3.01 -9.99 -5.02
C ARG A 31 3.92 -9.98 -3.80
N GLY A 32 3.38 -9.81 -2.60
CA GLY A 32 4.17 -9.90 -1.37
C GLY A 32 4.45 -11.35 -0.96
N ALA A 33 5.71 -11.67 -0.63
CA ALA A 33 6.14 -13.02 -0.26
C ALA A 33 6.42 -13.19 1.24
N SER A 34 5.96 -12.26 2.08
CA SER A 34 6.14 -12.31 3.52
C SER A 34 4.89 -11.89 4.27
N TYR A 35 4.68 -12.47 5.45
CA TYR A 35 3.67 -11.99 6.37
C TYR A 35 4.05 -10.64 6.97
N PRO A 36 3.08 -9.79 7.35
CA PRO A 36 3.36 -8.51 8.01
C PRO A 36 4.26 -8.65 9.24
N GLU A 37 4.08 -9.72 10.02
CA GLU A 37 4.87 -9.99 11.22
C GLU A 37 6.34 -10.28 10.89
N GLU A 38 6.61 -11.04 9.82
CA GLU A 38 7.97 -11.34 9.37
C GLU A 38 8.70 -10.06 8.94
N LEU A 39 7.98 -9.16 8.27
CA LEU A 39 8.52 -7.86 7.84
C LEU A 39 8.86 -6.98 9.03
N VAL A 40 7.97 -6.85 10.01
CA VAL A 40 8.22 -6.05 11.22
C VAL A 40 9.37 -6.62 12.05
N ALA A 41 9.40 -7.94 12.28
CA ALA A 41 10.47 -8.60 13.02
C ALA A 41 11.84 -8.42 12.34
N GLN A 42 11.88 -8.53 11.02
CA GLN A 42 13.11 -8.32 10.25
C GLN A 42 13.56 -6.85 10.27
N ALA A 43 12.63 -5.88 10.20
CA ALA A 43 12.97 -4.46 10.34
C ALA A 43 13.64 -4.17 11.69
N LYS A 44 13.16 -4.77 12.79
CA LYS A 44 13.81 -4.72 14.11
C LYS A 44 15.22 -5.29 14.07
N THR A 45 15.36 -6.48 13.48
CA THR A 45 16.67 -7.18 13.37
C THR A 45 17.68 -6.35 12.59
N GLN A 46 17.25 -5.65 11.56
CA GLN A 46 18.08 -4.75 10.76
C GLN A 46 18.33 -3.38 11.43
N GLY A 47 17.71 -3.11 12.57
CA GLY A 47 17.86 -1.83 13.28
C GLY A 47 17.16 -0.65 12.61
N TYR A 48 16.09 -0.88 11.86
CA TYR A 48 15.31 0.19 11.24
C TYR A 48 14.60 1.04 12.31
N TYR A 49 14.54 2.34 12.07
CA TYR A 49 13.78 3.27 12.89
C TYR A 49 12.27 3.02 12.81
N ALA A 50 11.77 2.74 11.61
CA ALA A 50 10.37 2.46 11.36
C ALA A 50 10.22 1.59 10.10
N ILE A 51 9.07 0.95 9.98
CA ILE A 51 8.63 0.27 8.76
C ILE A 51 7.20 0.69 8.42
N ALA A 52 6.94 1.01 7.13
CA ALA A 52 5.59 1.18 6.62
C ALA A 52 5.11 -0.13 6.00
N ILE A 53 3.87 -0.52 6.28
CA ILE A 53 3.17 -1.55 5.51
C ILE A 53 2.24 -0.84 4.55
N THR A 54 2.47 -1.05 3.26
CA THR A 54 1.85 -0.29 2.16
C THR A 54 1.21 -1.22 1.14
N ASP A 55 0.44 -2.19 1.59
CA ASP A 55 -0.26 -3.15 0.74
C ASP A 55 -1.10 -2.46 -0.34
N GLU A 56 -1.18 -3.06 -1.53
CA GLU A 56 -1.83 -2.47 -2.71
C GLU A 56 -3.34 -2.33 -2.52
N CYS A 57 -3.79 -1.07 -2.51
CA CYS A 57 -5.18 -0.69 -2.29
C CYS A 57 -5.83 -1.45 -1.11
N SER A 58 -5.09 -1.60 0.00
CA SER A 58 -5.49 -2.44 1.13
C SER A 58 -4.83 -2.00 2.44
N LEU A 59 -5.55 -2.17 3.55
CA LEU A 59 -5.05 -2.05 4.93
C LEU A 59 -5.14 -3.39 5.67
N SER A 60 -5.34 -4.50 4.97
CA SER A 60 -5.60 -5.81 5.59
C SER A 60 -4.42 -6.34 6.41
N GLY A 61 -3.18 -5.98 6.06
CA GLY A 61 -1.98 -6.35 6.82
C GLY A 61 -1.75 -5.54 8.09
N ALA A 62 -2.43 -4.39 8.24
CA ALA A 62 -2.12 -3.40 9.27
C ALA A 62 -2.27 -3.95 10.71
N VAL A 63 -3.32 -4.73 10.99
CA VAL A 63 -3.57 -5.25 12.35
C VAL A 63 -2.47 -6.23 12.78
N ARG A 64 -2.10 -7.17 11.90
CA ARG A 64 -1.05 -8.15 12.19
C ARG A 64 0.31 -7.46 12.37
N ALA A 65 0.62 -6.49 11.49
CA ALA A 65 1.81 -5.66 11.63
C ALA A 65 1.82 -4.87 12.95
N HIS A 66 0.68 -4.31 13.36
CA HIS A 66 0.55 -3.52 14.59
C HIS A 66 0.82 -4.37 15.85
N VAL A 67 0.23 -5.57 15.91
CA VAL A 67 0.47 -6.48 17.04
C VAL A 67 1.95 -6.83 17.16
N GLU A 68 2.59 -7.16 16.05
CA GLU A 68 4.00 -7.50 16.03
C GLU A 68 4.89 -6.26 16.31
N ALA A 69 4.55 -5.09 15.79
CA ALA A 69 5.28 -3.85 16.02
C ALA A 69 5.30 -3.46 17.51
N LYS A 70 4.17 -3.66 18.21
CA LYS A 70 4.12 -3.49 19.68
C LYS A 70 5.02 -4.50 20.40
N ARG A 71 5.02 -5.77 19.98
CA ARG A 71 5.84 -6.82 20.57
C ARG A 71 7.33 -6.57 20.40
N GLN A 72 7.73 -6.05 19.23
CA GLN A 72 9.12 -5.80 18.84
C GLN A 72 9.61 -4.38 19.22
N GLU A 73 8.71 -3.51 19.69
CA GLU A 73 9.02 -2.09 19.93
C GLU A 73 9.60 -1.41 18.69
N VAL A 74 8.94 -1.62 17.52
CA VAL A 74 9.27 -0.98 16.26
C VAL A 74 8.18 0.00 15.89
N LYS A 75 8.54 1.19 15.41
CA LYS A 75 7.56 2.16 14.90
C LYS A 75 6.97 1.63 13.60
N LEU A 76 5.64 1.44 13.60
CA LEU A 76 4.87 1.07 12.42
C LEU A 76 4.26 2.33 11.79
N ILE A 77 4.32 2.40 10.46
CA ILE A 77 3.59 3.39 9.66
C ILE A 77 2.56 2.62 8.84
N ILE A 78 1.34 3.13 8.79
CA ILE A 78 0.27 2.52 7.99
C ILE A 78 0.11 3.32 6.71
N GLY A 79 0.14 2.62 5.58
CA GLY A 79 -0.01 3.20 4.27
C GLY A 79 -0.65 2.24 3.27
N SER A 80 -0.75 2.67 2.04
CA SER A 80 -1.17 1.81 0.92
C SER A 80 -0.59 2.33 -0.38
N GLU A 81 -0.19 1.42 -1.28
CA GLU A 81 0.22 1.77 -2.63
C GLU A 81 -0.95 1.72 -3.60
N PHE A 82 -0.85 2.48 -4.69
CA PHE A 82 -1.83 2.52 -5.77
C PHE A 82 -1.14 2.69 -7.11
N HIS A 83 -1.58 1.92 -8.09
CA HIS A 83 -1.27 2.13 -9.50
C HIS A 83 -2.46 2.82 -10.17
N LEU A 84 -2.30 4.09 -10.49
CA LEU A 84 -3.32 4.85 -11.22
C LEU A 84 -3.29 4.48 -12.70
N THR A 85 -4.46 4.56 -13.35
CA THR A 85 -4.62 4.32 -14.78
C THR A 85 -5.29 5.50 -15.47
N THR A 86 -4.93 5.77 -16.73
CA THR A 86 -5.47 6.90 -17.51
C THR A 86 -6.89 6.70 -17.97
N ASN A 87 -7.25 5.46 -18.32
CA ASN A 87 -8.59 5.08 -18.75
C ASN A 87 -8.97 3.78 -18.07
N PRO A 88 -9.64 3.82 -16.91
CA PRO A 88 -10.14 2.60 -16.32
C PRO A 88 -11.10 1.97 -17.31
N SER A 89 -10.73 0.81 -17.87
CA SER A 89 -11.60 0.04 -18.74
C SER A 89 -12.95 -0.13 -18.04
N THR A 90 -14.01 0.45 -18.59
CA THR A 90 -15.38 0.33 -18.08
C THR A 90 -15.95 -1.08 -18.30
N ARG A 91 -15.21 -1.95 -18.95
CA ARG A 91 -15.55 -3.35 -19.15
C ARG A 91 -15.24 -4.13 -17.89
N ALA A 92 -16.24 -4.27 -17.03
CA ALA A 92 -16.23 -5.38 -16.07
C ALA A 92 -16.01 -6.68 -16.87
N PRO A 93 -15.12 -7.59 -16.40
CA PRO A 93 -15.00 -8.90 -17.03
C PRO A 93 -16.39 -9.50 -17.05
N ASN A 94 -16.88 -9.87 -18.22
CA ASN A 94 -18.17 -10.47 -18.39
C ASN A 94 -18.11 -11.91 -17.86
N LEU A 95 -18.29 -12.08 -16.55
CA LEU A 95 -18.28 -13.38 -15.87
C LEU A 95 -19.39 -14.32 -16.38
N ASN A 96 -20.34 -13.80 -17.16
CA ASN A 96 -21.47 -14.55 -17.70
C ASN A 96 -21.29 -14.95 -19.18
N ALA A 97 -20.23 -14.51 -19.86
CA ALA A 97 -20.06 -14.81 -21.28
C ALA A 97 -19.71 -16.30 -21.54
N ASN A 98 -19.34 -17.08 -20.52
CA ASN A 98 -18.88 -18.45 -20.66
C ASN A 98 -19.81 -19.52 -20.03
N ALA A 99 -21.02 -19.15 -19.60
CA ALA A 99 -21.93 -20.13 -19.00
C ALA A 99 -22.70 -21.01 -20.01
N GLU A 100 -22.68 -20.67 -21.29
CA GLU A 100 -23.52 -21.35 -22.29
C GLU A 100 -22.80 -22.27 -23.30
N SER A 101 -21.48 -22.35 -23.29
CA SER A 101 -20.78 -23.24 -24.25
C SER A 101 -19.52 -23.88 -23.68
N LYS A 102 -19.61 -24.89 -22.81
CA LYS A 102 -18.50 -25.81 -22.57
C LYS A 102 -18.93 -27.19 -22.13
N ASN A 103 -18.87 -28.10 -23.10
CA ASN A 103 -18.85 -29.54 -22.89
C ASN A 103 -17.43 -30.13 -23.11
N ASN A 104 -16.34 -29.42 -22.79
CA ASN A 104 -14.99 -29.93 -22.87
C ASN A 104 -14.20 -29.65 -21.57
N ILE A 105 -13.96 -30.72 -20.81
CA ILE A 105 -13.35 -30.70 -19.47
C ILE A 105 -11.81 -30.46 -19.50
N ASN A 106 -11.17 -30.29 -20.66
CA ASN A 106 -9.72 -30.28 -20.81
C ASN A 106 -9.05 -28.92 -21.03
N GLU A 107 -9.80 -27.82 -21.08
CA GLU A 107 -9.22 -26.49 -21.08
C GLU A 107 -9.56 -25.79 -19.78
N ILE A 108 -8.55 -25.63 -18.91
CA ILE A 108 -8.63 -24.74 -17.74
C ILE A 108 -8.89 -23.35 -18.32
N ASP A 109 -10.11 -22.83 -18.10
CA ASP A 109 -10.48 -21.46 -18.45
C ASP A 109 -9.53 -20.50 -17.77
N ARG A 110 -8.52 -20.04 -18.51
CA ARG A 110 -7.71 -18.90 -18.08
C ARG A 110 -8.61 -17.68 -18.17
N PRO A 111 -8.82 -16.93 -17.08
CA PRO A 111 -9.45 -15.63 -17.21
C PRO A 111 -8.61 -14.83 -18.21
N GLU A 112 -9.26 -14.26 -19.23
CA GLU A 112 -8.58 -13.37 -20.16
C GLU A 112 -7.87 -12.26 -19.34
N PRO A 113 -6.65 -11.85 -19.71
CA PRO A 113 -5.97 -10.76 -19.06
C PRO A 113 -6.92 -9.55 -19.04
N ILE A 114 -7.22 -9.04 -17.87
CA ILE A 114 -7.98 -7.82 -17.75
C ILE A 114 -7.11 -6.75 -18.38
N GLU A 115 -7.59 -6.10 -19.45
CA GLU A 115 -6.97 -4.89 -19.97
C GLU A 115 -7.06 -3.82 -18.88
N LEU A 116 -6.05 -3.79 -18.03
CA LEU A 116 -5.80 -2.66 -17.15
C LEU A 116 -5.51 -1.48 -18.08
N GLY A 117 -6.21 -0.36 -17.90
CA GLY A 117 -5.91 0.86 -18.65
C GLY A 117 -4.43 1.21 -18.57
N GLU A 118 -3.93 2.02 -19.49
CA GLU A 118 -2.53 2.45 -19.49
C GLU A 118 -2.12 2.97 -18.09
N LYS A 119 -0.97 2.50 -17.61
CA LYS A 119 -0.42 2.95 -16.33
C LYS A 119 -0.17 4.45 -16.39
N ASP A 120 -0.61 5.18 -15.40
CA ASP A 120 -0.38 6.62 -15.27
C ASP A 120 0.64 6.91 -14.16
N CYS A 121 0.30 6.59 -12.92
CA CYS A 121 1.10 7.05 -11.78
C CYS A 121 1.16 5.98 -10.69
N HIS A 122 2.34 5.77 -10.09
CA HIS A 122 2.49 4.89 -8.94
C HIS A 122 2.69 5.74 -7.68
N LEU A 123 1.76 5.65 -6.75
CA LEU A 123 1.71 6.46 -5.53
C LEU A 123 1.63 5.58 -4.28
N ILE A 124 2.29 6.03 -3.23
CA ILE A 124 2.16 5.48 -1.90
C ILE A 124 1.62 6.58 -0.99
N PHE A 125 0.53 6.30 -0.30
CA PHE A 125 0.00 7.17 0.73
C PHE A 125 0.35 6.62 2.10
N LEU A 126 0.92 7.47 2.96
CA LEU A 126 1.25 7.17 4.34
C LEU A 126 0.33 7.98 5.26
N SER A 127 -0.18 7.37 6.31
CA SER A 127 -1.10 7.99 7.25
C SER A 127 -0.32 8.59 8.44
N PRO A 128 -0.11 9.91 8.50
CA PRO A 128 0.63 10.51 9.61
C PRO A 128 -0.19 10.62 10.90
N ASN A 129 -1.52 10.67 10.79
CA ASN A 129 -2.45 10.85 11.91
C ASN A 129 -3.77 10.09 11.66
N ARG A 130 -4.68 10.10 12.65
CA ARG A 130 -5.98 9.41 12.56
C ARG A 130 -6.83 9.90 11.38
N ARG A 131 -6.79 11.19 11.05
CA ARG A 131 -7.55 11.73 9.93
C ARG A 131 -7.01 11.21 8.60
N GLY A 132 -5.69 11.23 8.39
CA GLY A 132 -5.06 10.66 7.20
C GLY A 132 -5.37 9.18 7.04
N TYR A 133 -5.42 8.40 8.13
CA TYR A 133 -5.86 7.00 8.08
C TYR A 133 -7.32 6.88 7.61
N GLY A 134 -8.21 7.72 8.10
CA GLY A 134 -9.62 7.75 7.67
C GLY A 134 -9.77 8.10 6.19
N GLU A 135 -9.05 9.13 5.73
CA GLU A 135 -9.05 9.56 4.33
C GLU A 135 -8.49 8.47 3.41
N LEU A 136 -7.38 7.82 3.79
CA LEU A 136 -6.81 6.69 3.05
C LEU A 136 -7.77 5.50 2.99
N SER A 137 -8.38 5.12 4.11
CA SER A 137 -9.38 4.05 4.17
C SER A 137 -10.58 4.33 3.28
N HIS A 138 -11.02 5.60 3.23
CA HIS A 138 -12.10 6.04 2.34
C HIS A 138 -11.70 5.93 0.86
N LEU A 139 -10.51 6.39 0.49
CA LEU A 139 -9.97 6.29 -0.88
C LEU A 139 -9.91 4.83 -1.34
N ILE A 140 -9.39 3.92 -0.48
CA ILE A 140 -9.37 2.47 -0.74
C ILE A 140 -10.79 1.95 -1.00
N SER A 141 -11.74 2.30 -0.14
CA SER A 141 -13.13 1.87 -0.28
C SER A 141 -13.76 2.34 -1.59
N CYS A 142 -13.51 3.59 -1.98
CA CYS A 142 -13.99 4.14 -3.24
C CYS A 142 -13.35 3.43 -4.45
N ALA A 143 -12.04 3.20 -4.44
CA ALA A 143 -11.33 2.51 -5.51
C ALA A 143 -11.79 1.05 -5.66
N ARG A 144 -11.96 0.33 -4.54
CA ARG A 144 -12.45 -1.06 -4.53
C ARG A 144 -13.89 -1.18 -5.01
N ARG A 145 -14.76 -0.22 -4.70
CA ARG A 145 -16.15 -0.20 -5.17
C ARG A 145 -16.30 0.10 -6.66
N ARG A 146 -15.31 0.70 -7.29
CA ARG A 146 -15.28 0.93 -8.76
C ARG A 146 -14.80 -0.30 -9.53
N GLY A 147 -13.97 -1.15 -8.90
CA GLY A 147 -13.47 -2.39 -9.50
C GLY A 147 -14.42 -3.58 -9.30
N SER A 148 -14.27 -4.61 -10.12
CA SER A 148 -14.87 -5.91 -9.88
C SER A 148 -14.24 -6.61 -8.66
N LYS A 149 -14.89 -7.68 -8.17
CA LYS A 149 -14.37 -8.44 -7.01
C LYS A 149 -12.91 -8.89 -7.22
N GLY A 150 -12.05 -8.55 -6.29
CA GLY A 150 -10.60 -8.84 -6.34
C GLY A 150 -9.75 -7.74 -6.99
N TYR A 151 -10.38 -6.76 -7.66
CA TYR A 151 -9.72 -5.66 -8.34
C TYR A 151 -10.07 -4.31 -7.73
N TYR A 152 -9.41 -3.27 -8.17
CA TYR A 152 -9.74 -1.88 -7.86
C TYR A 152 -9.52 -1.01 -9.11
N GLN A 153 -10.15 0.15 -9.15
CA GLN A 153 -9.96 1.14 -10.21
C GLN A 153 -9.74 2.50 -9.59
N ILE A 154 -8.63 3.12 -9.93
CA ILE A 154 -8.24 4.44 -9.46
C ILE A 154 -7.62 5.24 -10.60
N ASP A 155 -8.08 6.47 -10.76
CA ASP A 155 -7.60 7.44 -11.73
C ASP A 155 -7.36 8.78 -11.02
N ARG A 156 -6.78 9.75 -11.72
CA ARG A 156 -6.54 11.10 -11.18
C ARG A 156 -7.84 11.73 -10.67
N ALA A 157 -8.93 11.59 -11.41
CA ALA A 157 -10.23 12.15 -11.05
C ALA A 157 -10.79 11.59 -9.73
N LEU A 158 -10.54 10.31 -9.42
CA LEU A 158 -10.90 9.74 -8.13
C LEU A 158 -10.05 10.32 -7.01
N VAL A 159 -8.73 10.42 -7.22
CA VAL A 159 -7.81 11.01 -6.23
C VAL A 159 -8.20 12.47 -5.94
N GLU A 160 -8.49 13.26 -6.95
CA GLU A 160 -8.93 14.67 -6.79
C GLU A 160 -10.24 14.78 -6.01
N ARG A 161 -11.23 13.92 -6.32
CA ARG A 161 -12.53 13.94 -5.66
C ARG A 161 -12.48 13.44 -4.20
N GLN A 162 -11.62 12.49 -3.91
CA GLN A 162 -11.46 11.87 -2.58
C GLN A 162 -10.14 12.28 -1.93
N LEU A 163 -9.67 13.49 -2.21
CA LEU A 163 -8.32 13.98 -1.92
C LEU A 163 -7.90 13.69 -0.46
N PRO A 164 -6.89 12.83 -0.23
CA PRO A 164 -6.38 12.52 1.11
C PRO A 164 -5.43 13.63 1.57
N THR A 165 -5.98 14.73 2.05
CA THR A 165 -5.28 15.98 2.36
C THR A 165 -4.28 15.88 3.51
N GLU A 166 -4.47 14.92 4.42
CA GLU A 166 -3.57 14.71 5.57
C GLU A 166 -2.48 13.68 5.28
N CYS A 167 -2.61 12.89 4.20
CA CYS A 167 -1.63 11.85 3.91
C CYS A 167 -0.32 12.42 3.36
N PHE A 168 0.80 11.77 3.70
CA PHE A 168 2.04 11.97 2.97
C PHE A 168 2.07 11.09 1.73
N VAL A 169 2.63 11.60 0.64
CA VAL A 169 2.62 10.95 -0.66
C VAL A 169 4.05 10.71 -1.14
N LEU A 170 4.37 9.45 -1.45
CA LEU A 170 5.56 9.09 -2.18
C LEU A 170 5.15 8.80 -3.62
N TRP A 171 5.72 9.52 -4.55
CA TRP A 171 5.61 9.27 -5.98
C TRP A 171 6.78 8.39 -6.42
N LEU A 172 6.47 7.30 -7.11
CA LEU A 172 7.44 6.38 -7.71
C LEU A 172 7.36 6.52 -9.24
N PRO A 173 8.07 7.51 -9.84
CA PRO A 173 8.00 7.74 -11.27
C PRO A 173 8.61 6.57 -12.06
N ASP A 174 7.94 6.15 -13.14
CA ASP A 174 8.56 5.29 -14.12
C ASP A 174 9.56 6.10 -14.96
N LEU A 175 10.84 5.81 -14.79
CA LEU A 175 11.92 6.52 -15.46
C LEU A 175 12.04 6.19 -16.95
N TYR A 176 11.34 5.15 -17.42
CA TYR A 176 11.30 4.76 -18.84
C TYR A 176 10.11 5.36 -19.59
N GLU A 177 9.17 5.99 -18.89
CA GLU A 177 8.13 6.81 -19.54
C GLU A 177 8.72 8.07 -20.19
N SER A 178 7.91 8.71 -21.06
CA SER A 178 8.30 9.97 -21.69
C SER A 178 8.52 11.06 -20.64
N GLU A 179 9.34 12.03 -20.99
CA GLU A 179 9.58 13.19 -20.12
C GLU A 179 8.31 14.02 -19.93
N GLU A 180 7.49 14.16 -20.96
CA GLU A 180 6.22 14.86 -20.94
C GLU A 180 5.24 14.21 -19.95
N SER A 181 5.18 12.87 -19.92
CA SER A 181 4.35 12.13 -18.96
C SER A 181 4.78 12.41 -17.53
N ARG A 182 6.09 12.26 -17.23
CA ARG A 182 6.63 12.56 -15.90
C ARG A 182 6.42 14.01 -15.47
N GLN A 183 6.58 14.97 -16.39
CA GLN A 183 6.31 16.39 -16.12
C GLN A 183 4.83 16.64 -15.83
N SER A 184 3.92 15.99 -16.57
CA SER A 184 2.48 16.08 -16.33
C SER A 184 2.12 15.53 -14.94
N GLN A 185 2.67 14.35 -14.58
CA GLN A 185 2.49 13.74 -13.26
C GLN A 185 3.02 14.67 -12.14
N ALA A 186 4.24 15.18 -12.28
CA ALA A 186 4.85 16.08 -11.29
C ALA A 186 4.02 17.35 -11.04
N LYS A 187 3.56 18.02 -12.10
CA LYS A 187 2.73 19.22 -11.98
C LYS A 187 1.40 18.94 -11.30
N TRP A 188 0.75 17.85 -11.67
CA TRP A 188 -0.50 17.41 -11.07
C TRP A 188 -0.35 17.09 -9.57
N LEU A 189 0.68 16.32 -9.21
CA LEU A 189 0.96 15.94 -7.82
C LEU A 189 1.32 17.16 -6.95
N LEU A 190 2.13 18.09 -7.47
CA LEU A 190 2.46 19.33 -6.77
C LEU A 190 1.25 20.21 -6.53
N HIS A 191 0.31 20.24 -7.47
CA HIS A 191 -0.95 20.98 -7.28
C HIS A 191 -1.75 20.44 -6.11
N LEU A 192 -1.81 19.12 -5.95
CA LEU A 192 -2.63 18.46 -4.94
C LEU A 192 -1.93 18.31 -3.58
N PHE A 193 -0.62 18.01 -3.56
CA PHE A 193 0.10 17.53 -2.36
C PHE A 193 1.32 18.39 -2.01
N LYS A 194 1.27 19.68 -2.30
CA LYS A 194 2.38 20.60 -1.99
C LYS A 194 2.77 20.53 -0.51
N GLY A 195 4.06 20.25 -0.26
CA GLY A 195 4.61 20.13 1.10
C GLY A 195 4.42 18.74 1.76
N GLN A 196 3.70 17.83 1.09
CA GLN A 196 3.44 16.44 1.55
C GLN A 196 3.89 15.41 0.52
N LEU A 197 4.59 15.83 -0.54
CA LEU A 197 5.02 15.02 -1.66
C LEU A 197 6.52 14.78 -1.62
N TRP A 198 6.94 13.54 -1.87
CA TRP A 198 8.33 13.11 -2.08
C TRP A 198 8.42 12.23 -3.31
N ILE A 199 9.57 12.23 -3.97
CA ILE A 199 9.93 11.21 -4.94
C ILE A 199 10.62 10.07 -4.19
N GLY A 200 10.08 8.86 -4.29
CA GLY A 200 10.70 7.63 -3.78
C GLY A 200 11.73 7.09 -4.78
N ALA A 201 13.01 7.13 -4.43
CA ALA A 201 14.07 6.60 -5.27
C ALA A 201 14.28 5.10 -4.96
N GLU A 202 13.99 4.23 -5.93
CA GLU A 202 14.24 2.78 -5.84
C GLU A 202 15.52 2.40 -6.57
N LEU A 203 16.52 1.94 -5.81
CA LEU A 203 17.79 1.41 -6.32
C LEU A 203 17.87 -0.08 -5.95
N LEU A 204 17.85 -0.96 -6.94
CA LEU A 204 17.64 -2.40 -6.78
C LEU A 204 18.76 -3.25 -7.36
N LEU A 205 19.94 -2.68 -7.57
CA LEU A 205 21.12 -3.34 -8.13
C LEU A 205 20.84 -4.07 -9.46
N ARG A 206 20.10 -3.39 -10.34
CA ARG A 206 19.76 -3.89 -11.68
C ARG A 206 20.80 -3.51 -12.75
N GLY A 207 21.89 -2.83 -12.35
CA GLY A 207 22.94 -2.36 -13.24
C GLY A 207 22.76 -0.92 -13.75
N ASP A 208 21.61 -0.34 -13.56
CA ASP A 208 21.23 1.02 -13.99
C ASP A 208 21.09 2.01 -12.83
N ASP A 209 21.38 1.63 -11.58
CA ASP A 209 21.11 2.42 -10.38
C ASP A 209 21.75 3.83 -10.41
N ARG A 210 22.96 3.97 -10.98
CA ARG A 210 23.62 5.26 -11.10
C ARG A 210 22.85 6.20 -12.05
N TRP A 211 22.40 5.65 -13.18
CA TRP A 211 21.55 6.40 -14.11
C TRP A 211 20.23 6.77 -13.46
N ARG A 212 19.57 5.81 -12.78
CA ARG A 212 18.30 6.05 -12.08
C ARG A 212 18.44 7.16 -11.05
N LEU A 213 19.45 7.12 -10.21
CA LEU A 213 19.70 8.17 -9.20
C LEU A 213 19.84 9.54 -9.87
N THR A 214 20.61 9.64 -10.96
CA THR A 214 20.75 10.89 -11.71
C THR A 214 19.41 11.39 -12.28
N GLN A 215 18.53 10.47 -12.77
CA GLN A 215 17.20 10.87 -13.26
C GLN A 215 16.31 11.37 -12.12
N TYR A 216 16.31 10.69 -10.97
CA TYR A 216 15.58 11.13 -9.79
C TYR A 216 16.05 12.53 -9.33
N GLU A 217 17.35 12.77 -9.26
CA GLU A 217 17.94 14.05 -8.88
C GLU A 217 17.54 15.17 -9.86
N ARG A 218 17.56 14.91 -11.17
CA ARG A 218 17.10 15.85 -12.19
C ARG A 218 15.63 16.20 -12.04
N LEU A 219 14.79 15.19 -11.86
CA LEU A 219 13.36 15.36 -11.68
C LEU A 219 13.04 16.15 -10.41
N ALA A 220 13.72 15.80 -9.30
CA ALA A 220 13.59 16.50 -8.02
C ALA A 220 13.96 17.98 -8.13
N ALA A 221 15.08 18.29 -8.79
CA ALA A 221 15.55 19.65 -8.99
C ALA A 221 14.63 20.47 -9.92
N ALA A 222 14.10 19.85 -11.00
CA ALA A 222 13.22 20.51 -11.95
C ALA A 222 11.88 20.97 -11.35
N PHE A 223 11.38 20.25 -10.33
CA PHE A 223 10.07 20.50 -9.74
C PHE A 223 10.10 20.87 -8.26
N ASP A 224 11.28 20.99 -7.66
CA ASP A 224 11.46 21.25 -6.22
C ASP A 224 10.71 20.23 -5.35
N ILE A 225 10.77 18.94 -5.74
CA ILE A 225 10.19 17.83 -4.99
C ILE A 225 11.31 17.09 -4.25
N PRO A 226 11.27 16.97 -2.92
CA PRO A 226 12.33 16.29 -2.18
C PRO A 226 12.37 14.78 -2.49
N LEU A 227 13.61 14.23 -2.47
CA LEU A 227 13.84 12.79 -2.63
C LEU A 227 13.87 12.08 -1.27
N CYS A 228 13.42 10.83 -1.25
CA CYS A 228 13.71 9.88 -0.18
C CYS A 228 14.08 8.52 -0.75
N ALA A 229 14.84 7.72 0.01
CA ALA A 229 15.09 6.33 -0.37
C ALA A 229 13.81 5.49 -0.24
N SER A 230 13.66 4.51 -1.13
CA SER A 230 12.55 3.55 -1.10
C SER A 230 13.09 2.16 -1.39
N GLY A 231 12.73 1.18 -0.56
CA GLY A 231 13.18 -0.20 -0.73
C GLY A 231 12.39 -0.96 -1.77
N GLY A 232 11.11 -0.63 -1.96
CA GLY A 232 10.21 -1.40 -2.81
C GLY A 232 10.15 -2.86 -2.37
N VAL A 233 9.91 -3.10 -1.08
CA VAL A 233 10.12 -4.40 -0.43
C VAL A 233 8.93 -5.31 -0.65
N TYR A 234 9.19 -6.57 -1.10
CA TYR A 234 8.21 -7.62 -1.30
C TYR A 234 8.42 -8.82 -0.37
N MET A 235 9.56 -8.90 0.32
CA MET A 235 9.93 -10.01 1.19
C MET A 235 10.83 -9.56 2.34
N HIS A 236 10.80 -10.28 3.46
CA HIS A 236 11.60 -9.94 4.62
C HIS A 236 13.07 -10.34 4.47
N SER A 237 13.37 -11.42 3.72
CA SER A 237 14.72 -11.92 3.48
C SER A 237 14.94 -12.29 2.00
N SER A 238 16.20 -12.27 1.55
CA SER A 238 16.59 -12.64 0.17
C SER A 238 16.27 -14.11 -0.16
N GLU A 239 16.17 -14.98 0.83
CA GLU A 239 15.87 -16.40 0.66
C GLU A 239 14.43 -16.63 0.16
N ARG A 240 13.53 -15.65 0.37
CA ARG A 240 12.14 -15.70 -0.10
C ARG A 240 11.99 -15.46 -1.61
N GLN A 241 13.09 -15.17 -2.33
CA GLN A 241 13.06 -14.96 -3.78
C GLN A 241 12.36 -16.11 -4.52
N ARG A 242 12.66 -17.36 -4.14
CA ARG A 242 12.03 -18.53 -4.76
C ARG A 242 10.50 -18.55 -4.60
N LEU A 243 10.01 -18.17 -3.42
CA LEU A 243 8.58 -18.03 -3.19
C LEU A 243 8.01 -16.88 -4.01
N GLN A 244 8.71 -15.74 -4.05
CA GLN A 244 8.33 -14.58 -4.86
C GLN A 244 8.19 -14.95 -6.34
N ASP A 245 9.12 -15.73 -6.90
CA ASP A 245 9.08 -16.19 -8.28
C ASP A 245 7.88 -17.11 -8.53
N CYS A 246 7.58 -18.02 -7.60
CA CYS A 246 6.38 -18.87 -7.66
C CYS A 246 5.09 -18.04 -7.64
N LEU A 247 4.99 -17.05 -6.73
CA LEU A 247 3.82 -16.17 -6.66
C LEU A 247 3.64 -15.37 -7.94
N THR A 248 4.74 -14.85 -8.50
CA THR A 248 4.73 -14.15 -9.78
C THR A 248 4.29 -15.08 -10.92
N ALA A 249 4.82 -16.32 -10.96
CA ALA A 249 4.46 -17.32 -11.97
C ALA A 249 2.94 -17.63 -11.95
N ILE A 250 2.37 -17.81 -10.75
CA ILE A 250 0.93 -18.01 -10.58
C ILE A 250 0.15 -16.77 -11.08
N ARG A 251 0.58 -15.57 -10.70
CA ARG A 251 -0.07 -14.31 -11.07
C ARG A 251 -0.12 -14.09 -12.58
N VAL A 252 0.97 -14.40 -13.29
CA VAL A 252 1.06 -14.21 -14.75
C VAL A 252 0.64 -15.44 -15.55
N GLY A 253 0.31 -16.56 -14.89
CA GLY A 253 -0.12 -17.80 -15.54
C GLY A 253 0.99 -18.49 -16.34
N ARG A 254 2.24 -18.44 -15.87
CA ARG A 254 3.44 -19.07 -16.49
C ARG A 254 4.12 -20.01 -15.50
N SER A 255 5.04 -20.84 -16.00
CA SER A 255 5.98 -21.56 -15.13
C SER A 255 7.11 -20.63 -14.67
N VAL A 256 7.76 -20.96 -13.56
CA VAL A 256 8.90 -20.17 -13.04
C VAL A 256 10.02 -20.08 -14.09
N GLU A 257 10.27 -21.18 -14.83
CA GLU A 257 11.30 -21.24 -15.87
C GLU A 257 11.01 -20.33 -17.08
N THR A 258 9.74 -19.98 -17.30
CA THR A 258 9.30 -19.15 -18.45
C THR A 258 8.90 -17.74 -18.05
N LEU A 259 9.18 -17.31 -16.81
CA LEU A 259 8.86 -15.96 -16.32
C LEU A 259 9.53 -14.86 -17.16
N GLY A 260 10.77 -15.06 -17.60
CA GLY A 260 11.51 -14.04 -18.33
C GLY A 260 11.59 -12.71 -17.57
N TYR A 261 11.21 -11.62 -18.23
CA TYR A 261 11.22 -10.26 -17.64
C TYR A 261 10.10 -9.98 -16.64
N GLU A 262 9.13 -10.88 -16.48
CA GLU A 262 8.08 -10.76 -15.46
C GLU A 262 8.60 -11.08 -14.05
N GLY A 263 9.68 -11.85 -13.94
CA GLY A 263 10.36 -12.15 -12.69
C GLY A 263 11.28 -11.02 -12.25
N GLU A 264 11.50 -10.87 -10.95
CA GLU A 264 12.51 -9.94 -10.44
C GLU A 264 13.92 -10.47 -10.77
N PRO A 265 14.80 -9.64 -11.35
CA PRO A 265 16.12 -10.10 -11.82
C PRO A 265 17.07 -10.46 -10.70
N ASN A 266 16.74 -10.09 -9.47
CA ASN A 266 17.54 -10.36 -8.28
C ASN A 266 16.69 -10.26 -7.00
N SER A 267 17.27 -10.65 -5.87
CA SER A 267 16.58 -10.68 -4.58
C SER A 267 16.59 -9.34 -3.83
N GLN A 268 16.80 -8.20 -4.48
CA GLN A 268 17.00 -6.91 -3.77
C GLN A 268 15.73 -6.30 -3.19
N ARG A 269 14.56 -6.82 -3.54
CA ARG A 269 13.27 -6.42 -2.92
C ARG A 269 13.05 -7.07 -1.55
N HIS A 270 14.13 -7.21 -0.77
CA HIS A 270 14.07 -7.64 0.64
C HIS A 270 14.51 -6.51 1.58
N LEU A 271 14.21 -6.66 2.88
CA LEU A 271 14.70 -5.74 3.91
C LEU A 271 16.22 -5.87 4.04
N ARG A 272 16.96 -4.90 3.51
CA ARG A 272 18.43 -4.88 3.39
C ARG A 272 19.07 -4.33 4.66
N SER A 273 20.29 -4.74 4.98
CA SER A 273 21.03 -4.16 6.10
C SER A 273 21.29 -2.66 5.89
N ILE A 274 21.38 -1.90 7.00
CA ILE A 274 21.69 -0.46 6.96
C ILE A 274 23.04 -0.23 6.26
N ASP A 275 24.04 -1.08 6.50
CA ASP A 275 25.33 -1.01 5.83
C ASP A 275 25.24 -1.14 4.31
N LYS A 276 24.32 -1.97 3.82
CA LYS A 276 24.07 -2.11 2.38
C LYS A 276 23.35 -0.87 1.83
N LEU A 277 22.36 -0.37 2.55
CA LEU A 277 21.63 0.84 2.16
C LEU A 277 22.52 2.08 2.11
N THR A 278 23.44 2.25 3.07
CA THR A 278 24.38 3.39 3.12
C THR A 278 25.42 3.37 2.00
N LYS A 279 25.72 2.20 1.47
CA LYS A 279 26.60 2.07 0.28
C LYS A 279 25.86 2.38 -1.02
N LEU A 280 24.54 2.21 -1.02
CA LEU A 280 23.71 2.32 -2.21
C LEU A 280 23.09 3.72 -2.38
N TYR A 281 22.66 4.33 -1.27
CA TYR A 281 21.98 5.62 -1.27
C TYR A 281 22.83 6.74 -0.70
N PRO A 282 22.76 7.96 -1.25
CA PRO A 282 23.23 9.15 -0.55
C PRO A 282 22.59 9.28 0.84
N GLN A 283 23.37 9.66 1.83
CA GLN A 283 22.91 9.77 3.23
C GLN A 283 21.70 10.71 3.39
N ALA A 284 21.60 11.74 2.54
CA ALA A 284 20.48 12.67 2.55
C ALA A 284 19.13 11.98 2.29
N LEU A 285 19.08 10.99 1.37
CA LEU A 285 17.89 10.24 1.03
C LEU A 285 17.47 9.30 2.16
N LEU A 286 18.43 8.68 2.83
CA LEU A 286 18.17 7.85 4.02
C LEU A 286 17.64 8.71 5.18
N ASN A 287 18.25 9.86 5.42
CA ASN A 287 17.80 10.80 6.46
C ASN A 287 16.38 11.35 6.16
N ALA A 288 16.02 11.50 4.90
CA ALA A 288 14.68 11.92 4.51
C ALA A 288 13.62 10.91 4.97
N THR A 289 13.88 9.60 4.87
CA THR A 289 12.94 8.56 5.30
C THR A 289 12.63 8.67 6.80
N THR A 290 13.65 8.89 7.63
CA THR A 290 13.45 9.04 9.08
C THR A 290 12.75 10.35 9.44
N LYS A 291 12.97 11.43 8.67
CA LYS A 291 12.24 12.69 8.86
C LYS A 291 10.75 12.53 8.55
N ILE A 292 10.40 11.79 7.49
CA ILE A 292 9.01 11.45 7.15
C ILE A 292 8.43 10.56 8.27
N ALA A 293 9.12 9.49 8.64
CA ALA A 293 8.68 8.55 9.66
C ALA A 293 8.43 9.21 11.03
N LYS A 294 9.23 10.21 11.39
CA LYS A 294 9.05 10.97 12.65
C LYS A 294 7.76 11.81 12.69
N LYS A 295 7.21 12.15 11.53
CA LYS A 295 5.95 12.89 11.41
C LYS A 295 4.72 11.98 11.32
N CYS A 296 4.91 10.65 11.27
CA CYS A 296 3.83 9.67 11.24
C CYS A 296 3.63 9.11 12.65
N ASP A 297 2.69 9.66 13.41
CA ASP A 297 2.48 9.29 14.80
C ASP A 297 1.20 8.47 15.01
N PHE A 298 0.43 8.21 13.95
CA PHE A 298 -0.79 7.43 14.03
C PHE A 298 -0.55 5.99 14.49
N SER A 299 -1.37 5.54 15.42
CA SER A 299 -1.44 4.14 15.88
C SER A 299 -2.86 3.61 15.81
N LEU A 300 -3.03 2.31 15.51
CA LEU A 300 -4.34 1.66 15.59
C LEU A 300 -4.92 1.69 17.02
N ASP A 301 -4.11 1.88 18.05
CA ASP A 301 -4.59 2.06 19.43
C ASP A 301 -5.45 3.33 19.62
N GLU A 302 -5.35 4.31 18.69
CA GLU A 302 -6.18 5.50 18.69
C GLU A 302 -7.62 5.25 18.20
N LEU A 303 -7.83 4.11 17.51
CA LEU A 303 -9.15 3.75 17.01
C LEU A 303 -10.00 3.21 18.15
N ARG A 304 -11.08 3.91 18.45
CA ARG A 304 -12.10 3.45 19.37
C ARG A 304 -13.26 2.88 18.59
N TYR A 305 -13.83 1.79 19.09
CA TYR A 305 -15.04 1.26 18.53
C TYR A 305 -16.18 2.27 18.83
N GLU A 306 -16.69 2.88 17.78
CA GLU A 306 -17.87 3.73 17.83
C GLU A 306 -19.01 2.97 17.18
N TYR A 307 -20.05 2.68 17.94
CA TYR A 307 -21.27 2.11 17.38
C TYR A 307 -21.82 3.10 16.35
N PRO A 308 -22.16 2.61 15.13
CA PRO A 308 -22.82 3.49 14.17
C PRO A 308 -24.09 4.04 14.79
N LYS A 309 -24.29 5.34 14.65
CA LYS A 309 -25.57 5.95 15.04
C LYS A 309 -26.65 5.39 14.15
N GLU A 310 -27.71 4.93 14.77
CA GLU A 310 -28.87 4.41 14.05
C GLU A 310 -29.45 5.49 13.16
N LEU A 311 -29.78 5.11 11.91
CA LEU A 311 -30.44 6.00 10.97
C LEU A 311 -31.92 6.09 11.33
N VAL A 312 -32.24 6.88 12.33
CA VAL A 312 -33.59 7.11 12.83
C VAL A 312 -34.07 8.47 12.31
N PRO A 313 -35.22 8.54 11.59
CA PRO A 313 -35.79 9.80 11.17
C PRO A 313 -36.13 10.69 12.36
N GLU A 314 -36.12 11.99 12.11
CA GLU A 314 -36.46 12.99 13.12
C GLU A 314 -37.88 12.74 13.68
N GLY A 315 -38.01 12.80 14.98
CA GLY A 315 -39.30 12.53 15.69
C GLY A 315 -39.50 11.06 16.12
N TYR A 316 -38.60 10.15 15.78
CA TYR A 316 -38.67 8.77 16.24
C TYR A 316 -37.53 8.44 17.23
N SER A 317 -37.79 7.52 18.16
CA SER A 317 -36.74 6.78 18.84
C SER A 317 -36.31 5.55 18.03
N ALA A 318 -35.10 5.01 18.28
CA ALA A 318 -34.62 3.79 17.60
C ALA A 318 -35.63 2.64 17.71
N SER A 319 -36.21 2.43 18.90
CA SER A 319 -37.17 1.36 19.15
C SER A 319 -38.50 1.59 18.41
N THR A 320 -39.01 2.81 18.34
CA THR A 320 -40.27 3.14 17.65
C THR A 320 -40.05 3.05 16.13
N TRP A 321 -38.89 3.46 15.64
CA TRP A 321 -38.57 3.34 14.23
C TRP A 321 -38.39 1.88 13.80
N LEU A 322 -37.68 1.07 14.58
CA LEU A 322 -37.56 -0.36 14.33
C LEU A 322 -38.92 -1.05 14.28
N ARG A 323 -39.81 -0.74 15.25
CA ARG A 323 -41.19 -1.27 15.24
C ARG A 323 -41.94 -0.89 13.96
N ASN A 324 -41.84 0.37 13.52
CA ASN A 324 -42.47 0.84 12.30
C ASN A 324 -41.97 0.09 11.05
N LEU A 325 -40.64 -0.07 10.93
CA LEU A 325 -39.99 -0.84 9.86
C LEU A 325 -40.44 -2.30 9.88
N THR A 326 -40.54 -2.90 11.09
CA THR A 326 -40.97 -4.29 11.27
C THR A 326 -42.43 -4.46 10.81
N GLU A 327 -43.35 -3.62 11.25
CA GLU A 327 -44.78 -3.67 10.85
C GLU A 327 -44.94 -3.45 9.34
N THR A 328 -44.14 -2.55 8.76
CA THR A 328 -44.14 -2.35 7.30
C THR A 328 -43.62 -3.59 6.57
N GLY A 329 -42.54 -4.19 7.10
CA GLY A 329 -41.96 -5.44 6.58
C GLY A 329 -42.93 -6.62 6.66
N ILE A 330 -43.67 -6.75 7.77
CA ILE A 330 -44.67 -7.78 7.99
C ILE A 330 -45.77 -7.68 6.88
N LYS A 331 -46.33 -6.48 6.71
CA LYS A 331 -47.36 -6.24 5.67
C LYS A 331 -46.89 -6.59 4.27
N ARG A 332 -45.62 -6.28 3.95
CA ARG A 332 -45.03 -6.60 2.64
C ARG A 332 -44.82 -8.11 2.45
N ARG A 333 -44.37 -8.81 3.52
CA ARG A 333 -44.01 -10.22 3.46
C ARG A 333 -45.22 -11.15 3.57
N TRP A 334 -46.21 -10.74 4.32
CA TRP A 334 -47.45 -11.47 4.54
C TRP A 334 -48.68 -10.59 4.25
N PRO A 335 -48.96 -10.31 2.96
CA PRO A 335 -50.05 -9.41 2.58
C PRO A 335 -51.47 -9.93 3.01
N ASN A 336 -51.57 -11.25 3.25
CA ASN A 336 -52.82 -11.89 3.71
C ASN A 336 -52.83 -12.14 5.22
N GLY A 337 -51.93 -11.52 5.96
CA GLY A 337 -51.78 -11.67 7.41
C GLY A 337 -50.73 -12.71 7.82
N GLU A 338 -50.05 -12.44 8.90
CA GLU A 338 -49.06 -13.33 9.53
C GLU A 338 -49.70 -14.29 10.54
N SER A 339 -49.01 -15.44 10.78
CA SER A 339 -49.45 -16.37 11.81
C SER A 339 -49.21 -15.81 13.22
N SER A 340 -50.06 -16.22 14.19
CA SER A 340 -49.88 -15.87 15.61
C SER A 340 -48.48 -16.24 16.14
N LYS A 341 -47.92 -17.34 15.63
CA LYS A 341 -46.54 -17.77 16.00
C LYS A 341 -45.48 -16.77 15.49
N THR A 342 -45.65 -16.24 14.29
CA THR A 342 -44.71 -15.26 13.71
C THR A 342 -44.82 -13.90 14.44
N ARG A 343 -46.03 -13.53 14.91
CA ARG A 343 -46.21 -12.25 15.61
C ARG A 343 -45.70 -12.26 17.05
N ASN A 344 -45.61 -13.43 17.66
CA ASN A 344 -45.13 -13.60 19.05
C ASN A 344 -43.62 -13.82 19.15
N LEU A 345 -42.89 -13.86 18.04
CA LEU A 345 -41.44 -13.80 17.94
C LEU A 345 -40.94 -12.35 17.87
#